data_938db80df95bbd85371755089eacc115
#
_entry.id   938db80df95bbd85371755089eacc115
#
_cell.length_a   1.000
_cell.length_b   1.000
_cell.length_c   1.000
_cell.angle_alpha   90.00
_cell.angle_beta   90.00
_cell.angle_gamma   90.00
#
_symmetry.space_group_name_H-M   'P 1'
#
loop_
_entity.id
_entity.type
_entity.pdbx_description
1 polymer ?
#
loop_
_entity_poly.entity_id
_entity_poly.type
_entity_poly.pdbx_seq_one_letter_code
_entity_poly.pdbx_strand_id
1 'polypeptide(L)'
;MIYLDTSVVLARLFAEDRSPPGTFWSQTFVASRLLEYEVFNRVHARRAASSHGAAARQLVDRANLIEMSAEVLGRALQPFAQPVRTLDALHLATMVFLRSRGLVPALASYDQRLATAAVAEGFALADC
;
A
#
# COMPACT_ATOMS: atom_id res chain seq x y z
N MET A 1 -3.32 -12.86 3.16
CA MET A 1 -3.64 -11.59 2.48
C MET A 1 -2.66 -10.51 2.91
N ILE A 2 -2.12 -9.82 1.94
CA ILE A 2 -1.11 -8.78 2.14
C ILE A 2 -1.69 -7.44 1.70
N TYR A 3 -1.62 -6.44 2.58
CA TYR A 3 -1.86 -5.04 2.20
C TYR A 3 -0.59 -4.49 1.57
N LEU A 4 -0.67 -4.06 0.33
CA LEU A 4 0.49 -3.68 -0.48
C LEU A 4 0.67 -2.17 -0.45
N ASP A 5 1.81 -1.71 0.09
CA ASP A 5 2.18 -0.30 0.06
C ASP A 5 2.91 0.06 -1.23
N THR A 6 2.77 1.29 -1.63
CA THR A 6 3.40 1.86 -2.83
C THR A 6 4.93 1.64 -2.84
N SER A 7 5.59 1.74 -1.69
CA SER A 7 7.05 1.56 -1.60
C SER A 7 7.52 0.20 -2.11
N VAL A 8 6.74 -0.86 -1.87
CA VAL A 8 7.06 -2.22 -2.32
C VAL A 8 6.86 -2.35 -3.83
N VAL A 9 5.80 -1.77 -4.37
CA VAL A 9 5.54 -1.75 -5.81
C VAL A 9 6.65 -1.00 -6.54
N LEU A 10 7.03 0.16 -6.05
CA LEU A 10 8.08 0.98 -6.66
C LEU A 10 9.45 0.29 -6.61
N ALA A 11 9.75 -0.41 -5.51
CA ALA A 11 10.99 -1.18 -5.39
C ALA A 11 11.08 -2.26 -6.46
N ARG A 12 9.99 -2.96 -6.73
CA ARG A 12 9.92 -3.96 -7.80
C ARG A 12 9.99 -3.31 -9.18
N LEU A 13 9.22 -2.24 -9.39
CA LEU A 13 9.11 -1.58 -10.69
C LEU A 13 10.45 -1.01 -11.15
N PHE A 14 11.17 -0.37 -10.25
CA PHE A 14 12.43 0.31 -10.54
C PHE A 14 13.67 -0.51 -10.15
N ALA A 15 13.48 -1.80 -9.87
CA ALA A 15 14.56 -2.74 -9.50
C ALA A 15 15.49 -2.16 -8.42
N GLU A 16 14.90 -1.64 -7.36
CA GLU A 16 15.65 -1.09 -6.22
C GLU A 16 16.39 -2.21 -5.47
N ASP A 17 17.45 -1.84 -4.73
CA ASP A 17 18.29 -2.79 -4.00
C ASP A 17 17.47 -3.63 -3.01
N ARG A 18 16.52 -3.02 -2.32
CA ARG A 18 15.57 -3.72 -1.47
C ARG A 18 14.30 -3.97 -2.24
N SER A 19 13.99 -5.23 -2.48
CA SER A 19 12.80 -5.66 -3.23
C SER A 19 12.38 -7.03 -2.74
N PRO A 20 11.07 -7.34 -2.72
CA PRO A 20 10.61 -8.66 -2.28
C PRO A 20 11.12 -9.77 -3.20
N PRO A 21 11.32 -10.99 -2.65
CA PRO A 21 11.65 -12.14 -3.49
C PRO A 21 10.52 -12.45 -4.47
N GLY A 22 10.85 -13.13 -5.59
CA GLY A 22 9.88 -13.45 -6.63
C GLY A 22 8.64 -14.19 -6.11
N THR A 23 8.82 -15.05 -5.11
CA THR A 23 7.74 -15.82 -4.48
C THR A 23 6.72 -14.95 -3.73
N PHE A 24 7.13 -13.77 -3.27
CA PHE A 24 6.21 -12.82 -2.62
C PHE A 24 5.01 -12.51 -3.52
N TRP A 25 5.25 -12.39 -4.83
CA TRP A 25 4.24 -11.94 -5.78
C TRP A 25 3.19 -13.00 -6.13
N SER A 26 3.30 -14.21 -5.59
CA SER A 26 2.27 -15.24 -5.74
C SER A 26 1.12 -15.12 -4.73
N GLN A 27 1.23 -14.22 -3.78
CA GLN A 27 0.24 -14.03 -2.72
C GLN A 27 -0.97 -13.20 -3.19
N THR A 28 -2.01 -13.17 -2.37
CA THR A 28 -3.18 -12.33 -2.59
C THR A 28 -2.95 -10.95 -1.99
N PHE A 29 -3.09 -9.92 -2.82
CA PHE A 29 -2.87 -8.53 -2.42
C PHE A 29 -4.16 -7.73 -2.38
N VAL A 30 -4.21 -6.82 -1.42
CA VAL A 30 -5.22 -5.78 -1.29
C VAL A 30 -4.51 -4.44 -1.06
N ALA A 31 -5.06 -3.37 -1.53
CA ALA A 31 -4.52 -2.03 -1.33
C ALA A 31 -5.63 -0.98 -1.45
N SER A 32 -5.37 0.23 -0.97
CA SER A 32 -6.21 1.38 -1.29
C SER A 32 -6.11 1.72 -2.78
N ARG A 33 -7.19 2.24 -3.34
CA ARG A 33 -7.18 2.89 -4.66
C ARG A 33 -6.05 3.93 -4.77
N LEU A 34 -5.65 4.51 -3.65
CA LEU A 34 -4.54 5.45 -3.57
C LEU A 34 -3.23 4.88 -4.14
N LEU A 35 -3.00 3.57 -4.01
CA LEU A 35 -1.83 2.90 -4.57
C LEU A 35 -1.66 3.22 -6.07
N GLU A 36 -2.74 3.15 -6.82
CA GLU A 36 -2.71 3.43 -8.27
C GLU A 36 -2.21 4.84 -8.55
N TYR A 37 -2.74 5.82 -7.84
CA TYR A 37 -2.33 7.21 -8.01
C TYR A 37 -0.88 7.44 -7.59
N GLU A 38 -0.45 6.88 -6.48
CA GLU A 38 0.91 7.05 -5.99
C GLU A 38 1.93 6.42 -6.94
N VAL A 39 1.67 5.20 -7.43
CA VAL A 39 2.56 4.52 -8.38
C VAL A 39 2.69 5.34 -9.67
N PHE A 40 1.57 5.74 -10.28
CA PHE A 40 1.62 6.49 -11.54
C PHE A 40 2.15 7.91 -11.37
N ASN A 41 1.88 8.56 -10.23
CA ASN A 41 2.50 9.83 -9.91
C ASN A 41 4.03 9.73 -9.91
N ARG A 42 4.57 8.66 -9.34
CA ARG A 42 6.01 8.40 -9.30
C ARG A 42 6.59 8.09 -10.67
N VAL A 43 5.88 7.30 -11.47
CA VAL A 43 6.26 7.01 -12.87
C VAL A 43 6.37 8.30 -13.67
N HIS A 44 5.40 9.18 -13.55
CA HIS A 44 5.42 10.47 -14.25
C HIS A 44 6.49 11.42 -13.72
N ALA A 45 6.71 11.46 -12.41
CA ALA A 45 7.76 12.28 -11.81
C ALA A 45 9.16 11.89 -12.31
N ARG A 46 9.37 10.61 -12.58
CA ARG A 46 10.63 10.08 -13.14
C ARG A 46 10.66 10.14 -14.68
N ARG A 47 9.61 10.64 -15.32
CA ARG A 47 9.45 10.64 -16.78
C ARG A 47 9.61 9.23 -17.38
N ALA A 48 9.08 8.23 -16.69
CA ALA A 48 9.27 6.81 -17.00
C ALA A 48 8.01 6.15 -17.61
N ALA A 49 7.02 6.93 -18.07
CA ALA A 49 5.76 6.38 -18.58
C ALA A 49 5.98 5.45 -19.78
N SER A 50 6.84 5.84 -20.73
CA SER A 50 7.10 5.02 -21.92
C SER A 50 7.89 3.75 -21.62
N SER A 51 8.79 3.78 -20.62
CA SER A 51 9.65 2.64 -20.29
C SER A 51 9.03 1.72 -19.23
N HIS A 52 8.24 2.25 -18.28
CA HIS A 52 7.76 1.52 -17.11
C HIS A 52 6.24 1.52 -16.95
N GLY A 53 5.49 2.27 -17.76
CA GLY A 53 4.04 2.42 -17.60
C GLY A 53 3.29 1.09 -17.68
N ALA A 54 3.62 0.24 -18.63
CA ALA A 54 2.97 -1.07 -18.80
C ALA A 54 3.28 -1.99 -17.61
N ALA A 55 4.52 -2.03 -17.14
CA ALA A 55 4.91 -2.81 -15.95
C ALA A 55 4.24 -2.29 -14.69
N ALA A 56 4.12 -0.96 -14.54
CA ALA A 56 3.40 -0.34 -13.44
C ALA A 56 1.93 -0.79 -13.40
N ARG A 57 1.26 -0.77 -14.56
CA ARG A 57 -0.13 -1.23 -14.68
C ARG A 57 -0.26 -2.69 -14.27
N GLN A 58 0.63 -3.54 -14.72
CA GLN A 58 0.61 -4.96 -14.35
C GLN A 58 0.77 -5.17 -12.84
N LEU A 59 1.66 -4.42 -12.20
CA LEU A 59 1.87 -4.53 -10.74
C LEU A 59 0.66 -4.04 -9.95
N VAL A 60 0.09 -2.90 -10.34
CA VAL A 60 -1.11 -2.35 -9.68
C VAL A 60 -2.30 -3.31 -9.84
N ASP A 61 -2.46 -3.90 -11.01
CA ASP A 61 -3.57 -4.82 -11.30
C ASP A 61 -3.48 -6.14 -10.52
N ARG A 62 -2.35 -6.43 -9.89
CA ARG A 62 -2.22 -7.59 -9.01
C ARG A 62 -2.94 -7.40 -7.67
N ALA A 63 -3.21 -6.18 -7.26
CA ALA A 63 -3.89 -5.89 -6.03
C ALA A 63 -5.39 -5.70 -6.25
N ASN A 64 -6.19 -6.21 -5.31
CA ASN A 64 -7.61 -5.85 -5.22
C ASN A 64 -7.68 -4.47 -4.59
N LEU A 65 -8.13 -3.46 -5.36
CA LEU A 65 -8.16 -2.08 -4.90
C LEU A 65 -9.45 -1.77 -4.16
N ILE A 66 -9.29 -1.18 -2.98
CA ILE A 66 -10.40 -0.73 -2.12
C ILE A 66 -10.60 0.75 -2.36
N GLU A 67 -11.83 1.14 -2.71
CA GLU A 67 -12.17 2.53 -2.95
C GLU A 67 -12.03 3.39 -1.69
N MET A 68 -11.63 4.64 -1.87
CA MET A 68 -11.61 5.64 -0.80
C MET A 68 -13.03 6.15 -0.57
N SER A 69 -13.86 5.28 0.02
CA SER A 69 -15.26 5.56 0.32
C SER A 69 -15.41 6.58 1.44
N ALA A 70 -16.65 7.06 1.63
CA ALA A 70 -16.95 7.94 2.76
C ALA A 70 -16.62 7.28 4.10
N GLU A 71 -16.81 5.97 4.24
CA GLU A 71 -16.46 5.22 5.45
C GLU A 71 -14.96 5.21 5.70
N VAL A 72 -14.15 4.91 4.67
CA VAL A 72 -12.69 4.93 4.75
C VAL A 72 -12.18 6.34 5.09
N LEU A 73 -12.66 7.36 4.37
CA LEU A 73 -12.26 8.74 4.59
C LEU A 73 -12.69 9.22 5.99
N GLY A 74 -13.87 8.81 6.44
CA GLY A 74 -14.35 9.10 7.79
C GLY A 74 -13.42 8.53 8.87
N ARG A 75 -12.92 7.30 8.68
CA ARG A 75 -11.94 6.74 9.61
C ARG A 75 -10.62 7.53 9.61
N ALA A 76 -10.19 8.01 8.44
CA ALA A 76 -8.97 8.81 8.33
C ALA A 76 -9.05 10.15 9.06
N LEU A 77 -10.26 10.66 9.31
CA LEU A 77 -10.47 11.88 10.10
C LEU A 77 -10.34 11.66 11.62
N GLN A 78 -10.34 10.40 12.07
CA GLN A 78 -10.19 10.06 13.48
C GLN A 78 -8.71 9.83 13.81
N PRO A 79 -8.30 10.03 15.07
CA PRO A 79 -6.91 9.82 15.46
C PRO A 79 -6.53 8.33 15.38
N PHE A 80 -5.27 8.09 15.10
CA PHE A 80 -4.64 6.78 15.20
C PHE A 80 -3.80 6.71 16.49
N ALA A 81 -3.35 5.51 16.85
CA ALA A 81 -2.53 5.30 18.04
C ALA A 81 -1.23 6.13 18.02
N GLN A 82 -0.73 6.44 16.83
CA GLN A 82 0.39 7.36 16.63
C GLN A 82 0.03 8.41 15.57
N PRO A 83 0.59 9.62 15.66
CA PRO A 83 0.41 10.62 14.60
C PRO A 83 0.94 10.11 13.27
N VAL A 84 0.17 10.33 12.21
CA VAL A 84 0.49 9.88 10.86
C VAL A 84 0.33 11.03 9.86
N ARG A 85 1.04 10.93 8.73
CA ARG A 85 0.86 11.86 7.62
C ARG A 85 -0.42 11.54 6.87
N THR A 86 -0.89 12.48 6.04
CA THR A 86 -2.17 12.37 5.32
C THR A 86 -2.28 11.08 4.50
N LEU A 87 -1.28 10.75 3.69
CA LEU A 87 -1.33 9.55 2.86
C LEU A 87 -1.26 8.27 3.69
N ASP A 88 -0.45 8.25 4.74
CA ASP A 88 -0.39 7.13 5.68
C ASP A 88 -1.73 6.93 6.38
N ALA A 89 -2.41 8.03 6.76
CA ALA A 89 -3.74 7.96 7.36
C ALA A 89 -4.76 7.29 6.42
N LEU A 90 -4.68 7.58 5.13
CA LEU A 90 -5.58 6.97 4.13
C LEU A 90 -5.30 5.46 4.00
N HIS A 91 -4.04 5.05 3.98
CA HIS A 91 -3.69 3.63 3.96
C HIS A 91 -4.14 2.91 5.22
N LEU A 92 -3.84 3.47 6.40
CA LEU A 92 -4.26 2.87 7.67
C LEU A 92 -5.78 2.80 7.81
N ALA A 93 -6.49 3.85 7.38
CA ALA A 93 -7.95 3.87 7.39
C ALA A 93 -8.52 2.74 6.51
N THR A 94 -7.90 2.48 5.37
CA THR A 94 -8.28 1.37 4.50
C THR A 94 -8.07 0.02 5.19
N MET A 95 -6.95 -0.16 5.88
CA MET A 95 -6.68 -1.39 6.64
C MET A 95 -7.67 -1.58 7.78
N VAL A 96 -7.99 -0.51 8.52
CA VAL A 96 -8.99 -0.54 9.61
C VAL A 96 -10.38 -0.87 9.06
N PHE A 97 -10.74 -0.30 7.91
CA PHE A 97 -11.98 -0.63 7.22
C PHE A 97 -12.05 -2.13 6.89
N LEU A 98 -10.99 -2.70 6.32
CA LEU A 98 -10.93 -4.13 6.02
C LEU A 98 -11.10 -4.97 7.29
N ARG A 99 -10.42 -4.59 8.37
CA ARG A 99 -10.54 -5.28 9.66
C ARG A 99 -11.97 -5.24 10.19
N SER A 100 -12.67 -4.15 10.03
CA SER A 100 -14.09 -4.05 10.43
C SER A 100 -14.99 -4.99 9.62
N ARG A 101 -14.54 -5.45 8.46
CA ARG A 101 -15.22 -6.42 7.59
C ARG A 101 -14.70 -7.85 7.78
N GLY A 102 -13.87 -8.08 8.79
CA GLY A 102 -13.32 -9.41 9.09
C GLY A 102 -12.08 -9.78 8.28
N LEU A 103 -11.48 -8.85 7.55
CA LEU A 103 -10.29 -9.08 6.74
C LEU A 103 -9.10 -8.36 7.36
N VAL A 104 -8.15 -9.10 7.94
CA VAL A 104 -7.00 -8.54 8.63
C VAL A 104 -5.72 -8.83 7.85
N PRO A 105 -5.35 -7.97 6.88
CA PRO A 105 -4.13 -8.18 6.11
C PRO A 105 -2.88 -7.83 6.94
N ALA A 106 -1.75 -8.46 6.58
CA ALA A 106 -0.43 -8.00 7.02
C ALA A 106 0.06 -6.91 6.08
N LEU A 107 0.76 -5.92 6.60
CA LEU A 107 1.30 -4.81 5.81
C LEU A 107 2.65 -5.18 5.20
N ALA A 108 2.78 -5.05 3.89
CA ALA A 108 4.06 -5.05 3.19
C ALA A 108 4.44 -3.61 2.84
N SER A 109 5.47 -3.09 3.49
CA SER A 109 5.93 -1.71 3.28
C SER A 109 7.41 -1.58 3.62
N TYR A 110 8.12 -0.76 2.85
CA TYR A 110 9.46 -0.28 3.17
C TYR A 110 9.46 1.10 3.83
N ASP A 111 8.27 1.69 4.00
CA ASP A 111 8.12 2.94 4.73
C ASP A 111 8.04 2.66 6.24
N GLN A 112 9.11 3.02 6.96
CA GLN A 112 9.21 2.75 8.39
C GLN A 112 8.13 3.46 9.20
N ARG A 113 7.71 4.65 8.79
CA ARG A 113 6.65 5.41 9.50
C ARG A 113 5.30 4.70 9.39
N LEU A 114 4.95 4.25 8.19
CA LEU A 114 3.71 3.52 7.96
C LEU A 114 3.75 2.18 8.71
N ALA A 115 4.87 1.46 8.63
CA ALA A 115 5.04 0.19 9.34
C ALA A 115 4.87 0.34 10.85
N THR A 116 5.52 1.35 11.44
CA THR A 116 5.41 1.62 12.88
C THR A 116 3.97 1.96 13.27
N ALA A 117 3.29 2.78 12.49
CA ALA A 117 1.90 3.16 12.75
C ALA A 117 0.95 1.98 12.60
N ALA A 118 1.17 1.11 11.63
CA ALA A 118 0.36 -0.09 11.43
C ALA A 118 0.50 -1.07 12.60
N VAL A 119 1.72 -1.28 13.10
CA VAL A 119 1.95 -2.12 14.29
C VAL A 119 1.24 -1.53 15.50
N ALA A 120 1.29 -0.22 15.69
CA ALA A 120 0.60 0.46 16.79
C ALA A 120 -0.93 0.29 16.71
N GLU A 121 -1.48 0.16 15.50
CA GLU A 121 -2.90 -0.15 15.27
C GLU A 121 -3.22 -1.66 15.37
N GLY A 122 -2.25 -2.50 15.65
CA GLY A 122 -2.44 -3.93 15.86
C GLY A 122 -2.28 -4.80 14.60
N PHE A 123 -1.74 -4.25 13.51
CA PHE A 123 -1.50 -5.02 12.30
C PHE A 123 -0.12 -5.69 12.32
N ALA A 124 -0.05 -6.88 11.75
CA ALA A 124 1.22 -7.58 11.51
C ALA A 124 1.93 -6.99 10.28
N LEU A 125 3.24 -7.14 10.24
CA LEU A 125 4.04 -6.82 9.05
C LEU A 125 4.32 -8.11 8.26
N ALA A 126 4.26 -7.99 6.94
CA ALA A 126 4.62 -9.07 6.03
C ALA A 126 6.13 -9.02 5.74
N ASP A 127 6.72 -10.21 5.54
CA ASP A 127 8.10 -10.30 5.08
C ASP A 127 8.19 -9.87 3.60
N CYS A 128 8.98 -8.89 3.36
CA CYS A 128 9.27 -8.37 2.03
C CYS A 128 10.65 -7.68 2.00
#